data_3b58fc6340c11b4592861d27d45fc97c
#
_entry.id   3b58fc6340c11b4592861d27d45fc97c
#
_cell.length_a   1.000
_cell.length_b   1.000
_cell.length_c   1.000
_cell.angle_alpha   90.00
_cell.angle_beta   90.00
_cell.angle_gamma   90.00
#
_symmetry.space_group_name_H-M   'P 1'
#
loop_
_entity.id
_entity.type
_entity.pdbx_description
1 polymer ?
#
loop_
_entity_poly.entity_id
_entity_poly.type
_entity_poly.pdbx_seq_one_letter_code
_entity_poly.pdbx_strand_id
1 'polypeptide(L)'
;MSDYEALRGRHTAQFEAMLPEHIARLDWSADALQAERQRALRALLTAAKARSSWHGKRLAHVDLERITAEDLSSIPPMNKHDLMSNFDGVLTDSRLSRAVVEAHLEQLDGDSYLLDEYHAVASGGSSGTRGVFVYDWNGWLGVLLTFSRWRTRMQLTDPQIGLRPVRAVIAGGKASHISNAIAQTLGRSSGATSVPAALPLRDIVATLNELRPVMLLGYPSMIALLSHEGDRGELRIAPRLIATIAEPLLPEMRTAIGTAWSCPVINCFGASEGVSAGSCGIGRGMHLNEDLCIFEPVNKDGRAVSPGERAAKLYITPLFNYAQPLIRYELTDEVTLIDEPCPCGSAMRRVEDIEGRSDDVFTYAGGLAVHPLVFRSCLGHERNIVEYQVRQTQQGATIFVRTQADVDTASLATALERELGRVGLTAAQVTIEVVDAFDRQQTGKLKRFFPMS
;
A
#
# COMPACT_ATOMS: atom_id res chain seq x y z
N MET A 1 2.37 -24.86 24.01
CA MET A 1 2.39 -23.84 22.94
C MET A 1 2.05 -24.57 21.65
N SER A 2 1.14 -24.06 20.82
CA SER A 2 0.91 -24.61 19.49
C SER A 2 2.18 -24.46 18.65
N ASP A 3 2.38 -25.31 17.63
CA ASP A 3 3.53 -25.21 16.74
C ASP A 3 3.63 -23.82 16.10
N TYR A 4 2.47 -23.22 15.76
CA TYR A 4 2.36 -21.84 15.27
C TYR A 4 2.98 -20.82 16.23
N GLU A 5 2.67 -20.84 17.53
CA GLU A 5 3.19 -19.88 18.51
C GLU A 5 4.70 -19.98 18.66
N ALA A 6 5.26 -21.20 18.53
CA ALA A 6 6.71 -21.42 18.56
C ALA A 6 7.39 -20.86 17.30
N LEU A 7 6.80 -21.10 16.12
CA LEU A 7 7.27 -20.56 14.84
C LEU A 7 7.20 -19.03 14.83
N ARG A 8 6.06 -18.48 15.22
CA ARG A 8 5.85 -17.03 15.31
C ARG A 8 6.84 -16.38 16.28
N GLY A 9 7.06 -16.98 17.45
CA GLY A 9 8.01 -16.47 18.45
C GLY A 9 9.43 -16.39 17.91
N ARG A 10 9.90 -17.43 17.21
CA ARG A 10 11.21 -17.43 16.56
C ARG A 10 11.30 -16.36 15.46
N HIS A 11 10.27 -16.24 14.63
CA HIS A 11 10.22 -15.27 13.53
C HIS A 11 10.24 -13.82 14.06
N THR A 12 9.45 -13.55 15.10
CA THR A 12 9.40 -12.23 15.74
C THR A 12 10.76 -11.89 16.40
N ALA A 13 11.39 -12.85 17.08
CA ALA A 13 12.70 -12.63 17.67
C ALA A 13 13.79 -12.32 16.63
N GLN A 14 13.77 -13.01 15.49
CA GLN A 14 14.68 -12.73 14.38
C GLN A 14 14.41 -11.36 13.77
N PHE A 15 13.14 -11.00 13.54
CA PHE A 15 12.76 -9.66 13.09
C PHE A 15 13.26 -8.57 14.05
N GLU A 16 13.03 -8.73 15.37
CA GLU A 16 13.48 -7.77 16.39
C GLU A 16 15.01 -7.61 16.40
N ALA A 17 15.74 -8.70 16.20
CA ALA A 17 17.20 -8.67 16.12
C ALA A 17 17.73 -7.97 14.87
N MET A 18 17.05 -8.08 13.73
CA MET A 18 17.45 -7.47 12.45
C MET A 18 17.01 -6.02 12.30
N LEU A 19 15.92 -5.63 12.95
CA LEU A 19 15.28 -4.32 12.76
C LEU A 19 16.23 -3.13 13.02
N PRO A 20 17.09 -3.09 14.06
CA PRO A 20 18.01 -1.96 14.28
C PRO A 20 18.99 -1.74 13.13
N GLU A 21 19.56 -2.80 12.56
CA GLU A 21 20.44 -2.71 11.38
C GLU A 21 19.67 -2.16 10.18
N HIS A 22 18.45 -2.67 9.93
CA HIS A 22 17.63 -2.20 8.82
C HIS A 22 17.12 -0.76 8.99
N ILE A 23 16.99 -0.27 10.21
CA ILE A 23 16.77 1.16 10.47
C ILE A 23 18.03 1.96 10.13
N ALA A 24 19.23 1.49 10.54
CA ALA A 24 20.49 2.16 10.21
C ALA A 24 20.75 2.23 8.70
N ARG A 25 20.29 1.26 7.90
CA ARG A 25 20.37 1.29 6.44
C ARG A 25 19.61 2.46 5.80
N LEU A 26 18.66 3.06 6.49
CA LEU A 26 17.95 4.25 6.00
C LEU A 26 18.87 5.48 5.84
N ASP A 27 20.04 5.44 6.49
CA ASP A 27 21.08 6.47 6.43
C ASP A 27 22.29 6.06 5.55
N TRP A 28 22.19 4.97 4.80
CA TRP A 28 23.23 4.54 3.90
C TRP A 28 23.46 5.53 2.77
N SER A 29 24.72 5.65 2.33
CA SER A 29 25.07 6.42 1.13
C SER A 29 24.46 5.79 -0.13
N ALA A 30 24.37 6.58 -1.20
CA ALA A 30 23.94 6.09 -2.51
C ALA A 30 24.78 4.91 -3.00
N ASP A 31 26.10 4.95 -2.79
CA ASP A 31 27.02 3.88 -3.20
C ASP A 31 26.77 2.58 -2.40
N ALA A 32 26.51 2.69 -1.10
CA ALA A 32 26.19 1.53 -0.27
C ALA A 32 24.86 0.88 -0.68
N LEU A 33 23.83 1.70 -0.97
CA LEU A 33 22.55 1.25 -1.48
C LEU A 33 22.70 0.56 -2.85
N GLN A 34 23.49 1.13 -3.75
CA GLN A 34 23.75 0.57 -5.07
C GLN A 34 24.47 -0.78 -4.96
N ALA A 35 25.51 -0.86 -4.14
CA ALA A 35 26.27 -2.10 -3.93
C ALA A 35 25.38 -3.23 -3.40
N GLU A 36 24.52 -2.93 -2.42
CA GLU A 36 23.61 -3.92 -1.85
C GLU A 36 22.55 -4.36 -2.87
N ARG A 37 21.93 -3.42 -3.59
CA ARG A 37 20.97 -3.76 -4.66
C ARG A 37 21.59 -4.68 -5.70
N GLN A 38 22.81 -4.36 -6.15
CA GLN A 38 23.51 -5.16 -7.16
C GLN A 38 23.80 -6.58 -6.65
N ARG A 39 24.28 -6.69 -5.40
CA ARG A 39 24.57 -7.98 -4.73
C ARG A 39 23.30 -8.82 -4.63
N ALA A 40 22.22 -8.24 -4.09
CA ALA A 40 20.96 -8.91 -3.86
C ALA A 40 20.26 -9.30 -5.18
N LEU A 41 20.32 -8.43 -6.20
CA LEU A 41 19.79 -8.71 -7.53
C LEU A 41 20.46 -9.95 -8.15
N ARG A 42 21.78 -10.02 -8.14
CA ARG A 42 22.51 -11.19 -8.69
C ARG A 42 22.10 -12.47 -7.98
N ALA A 43 22.03 -12.45 -6.65
CA ALA A 43 21.61 -13.60 -5.86
C ALA A 43 20.16 -14.04 -6.23
N LEU A 44 19.22 -13.09 -6.32
CA LEU A 44 17.84 -13.37 -6.70
C LEU A 44 17.74 -13.96 -8.11
N LEU A 45 18.39 -13.33 -9.11
CA LEU A 45 18.35 -13.79 -10.51
C LEU A 45 18.98 -15.17 -10.66
N THR A 46 20.09 -15.44 -9.97
CA THR A 46 20.75 -16.76 -9.97
C THR A 46 19.82 -17.82 -9.41
N ALA A 47 19.20 -17.56 -8.26
CA ALA A 47 18.26 -18.50 -7.65
C ALA A 47 17.00 -18.70 -8.52
N ALA A 48 16.43 -17.63 -9.04
CA ALA A 48 15.25 -17.69 -9.92
C ALA A 48 15.53 -18.48 -11.20
N LYS A 49 16.67 -18.22 -11.87
CA LYS A 49 17.08 -18.94 -13.08
C LYS A 49 17.30 -20.42 -12.85
N ALA A 50 17.87 -20.79 -11.69
CA ALA A 50 18.19 -22.17 -11.37
C ALA A 50 17.00 -22.99 -10.86
N ARG A 51 16.06 -22.37 -10.12
CA ARG A 51 15.05 -23.08 -9.34
C ARG A 51 13.62 -22.90 -9.84
N SER A 52 13.32 -21.85 -10.60
CA SER A 52 12.00 -21.59 -11.19
C SER A 52 11.98 -22.00 -12.66
N SER A 53 11.10 -22.90 -13.04
CA SER A 53 11.01 -23.36 -14.44
C SER A 53 10.57 -22.25 -15.40
N TRP A 54 9.76 -21.31 -14.93
CA TRP A 54 9.32 -20.16 -15.70
C TRP A 54 10.41 -19.09 -15.85
N HIS A 55 11.08 -18.73 -14.74
CA HIS A 55 12.19 -17.80 -14.77
C HIS A 55 13.43 -18.37 -15.46
N GLY A 56 13.66 -19.68 -15.35
CA GLY A 56 14.75 -20.35 -16.08
C GLY A 56 14.66 -20.10 -17.59
N LYS A 57 13.46 -20.20 -18.17
CA LYS A 57 13.21 -19.88 -19.58
C LYS A 57 13.32 -18.39 -19.86
N ARG A 58 12.69 -17.57 -19.03
CA ARG A 58 12.62 -16.10 -19.17
C ARG A 58 14.00 -15.44 -19.07
N LEU A 59 14.88 -15.96 -18.23
CA LEU A 59 16.24 -15.47 -18.01
C LEU A 59 17.33 -16.21 -18.79
N ALA A 60 16.95 -17.13 -19.71
CA ALA A 60 17.92 -17.95 -20.44
C ALA A 60 18.94 -17.12 -21.23
N HIS A 61 18.49 -16.02 -21.83
CA HIS A 61 19.30 -15.09 -22.63
C HIS A 61 19.95 -13.96 -21.85
N VAL A 62 19.67 -13.85 -20.54
CA VAL A 62 20.19 -12.79 -19.69
C VAL A 62 21.57 -13.14 -19.20
N ASP A 63 22.54 -12.25 -19.44
CA ASP A 63 23.88 -12.31 -18.88
C ASP A 63 23.87 -11.73 -17.46
N LEU A 64 23.83 -12.63 -16.47
CA LEU A 64 23.74 -12.24 -15.05
C LEU A 64 24.99 -11.50 -14.52
N GLU A 65 26.13 -11.58 -15.25
CA GLU A 65 27.34 -10.84 -14.87
C GLU A 65 27.29 -9.38 -15.33
N ARG A 66 26.55 -9.11 -16.41
CA ARG A 66 26.43 -7.77 -16.98
C ARG A 66 25.22 -6.99 -16.54
N ILE A 67 24.18 -7.67 -16.04
CA ILE A 67 22.97 -6.99 -15.60
C ILE A 67 23.23 -6.13 -14.36
N THR A 68 22.66 -4.92 -14.34
CA THR A 68 22.80 -4.00 -13.23
C THR A 68 21.44 -3.69 -12.60
N ALA A 69 21.45 -3.23 -11.35
CA ALA A 69 20.25 -2.82 -10.66
C ALA A 69 19.64 -1.52 -11.25
N GLU A 70 20.39 -0.79 -12.05
CA GLU A 70 19.97 0.42 -12.76
C GLU A 70 19.36 0.11 -14.13
N ASP A 71 19.69 -1.05 -14.72
CA ASP A 71 19.17 -1.44 -16.03
C ASP A 71 18.79 -2.92 -16.07
N LEU A 72 17.49 -3.17 -15.91
CA LEU A 72 16.86 -4.48 -16.08
C LEU A 72 16.11 -4.59 -17.43
N SER A 73 16.33 -3.66 -18.35
CA SER A 73 15.55 -3.57 -19.61
C SER A 73 15.64 -4.83 -20.48
N SER A 74 16.72 -5.61 -20.36
CA SER A 74 16.89 -6.90 -21.04
C SER A 74 15.95 -8.01 -20.53
N ILE A 75 15.31 -7.80 -19.36
CA ILE A 75 14.32 -8.74 -18.79
C ILE A 75 12.92 -8.19 -19.11
N PRO A 76 12.06 -8.89 -19.88
CA PRO A 76 10.69 -8.44 -20.09
C PRO A 76 9.95 -8.25 -18.77
N PRO A 77 9.04 -7.28 -18.60
CA PRO A 77 8.21 -7.17 -17.42
C PRO A 77 7.26 -8.38 -17.29
N MET A 78 6.76 -8.63 -16.11
CA MET A 78 5.68 -9.56 -15.83
C MET A 78 4.54 -8.85 -15.12
N ASN A 79 3.32 -9.29 -15.33
CA ASN A 79 2.14 -8.73 -14.68
C ASN A 79 1.40 -9.78 -13.84
N LYS A 80 0.29 -9.39 -13.25
CA LYS A 80 -0.54 -10.29 -12.43
C LYS A 80 -1.09 -11.48 -13.22
N HIS A 81 -1.46 -11.28 -14.49
CA HIS A 81 -1.95 -12.35 -15.34
C HIS A 81 -0.84 -13.37 -15.61
N ASP A 82 0.37 -12.92 -15.94
CA ASP A 82 1.53 -13.80 -16.16
C ASP A 82 1.83 -14.62 -14.91
N LEU A 83 1.84 -13.98 -13.73
CA LEU A 83 2.05 -14.65 -12.45
C LEU A 83 1.00 -15.74 -12.22
N MET A 84 -0.29 -15.39 -12.31
CA MET A 84 -1.36 -16.33 -11.98
C MET A 84 -1.54 -17.44 -13.00
N SER A 85 -1.20 -17.20 -14.27
CA SER A 85 -1.23 -18.21 -15.35
C SER A 85 -0.04 -19.18 -15.31
N ASN A 86 1.08 -18.76 -14.71
CA ASN A 86 2.31 -19.55 -14.61
C ASN A 86 2.71 -19.81 -13.15
N PHE A 87 1.76 -19.76 -12.24
CA PHE A 87 1.99 -19.72 -10.79
C PHE A 87 2.97 -20.79 -10.32
N ASP A 88 2.71 -22.08 -10.63
CA ASP A 88 3.56 -23.19 -10.21
C ASP A 88 4.95 -23.11 -10.84
N GLY A 89 5.04 -22.62 -12.07
CA GLY A 89 6.33 -22.45 -12.76
C GLY A 89 7.18 -21.30 -12.20
N VAL A 90 6.55 -20.28 -11.61
CA VAL A 90 7.26 -19.15 -10.97
C VAL A 90 7.85 -19.55 -9.62
N LEU A 91 7.19 -20.47 -8.90
CA LEU A 91 7.67 -20.95 -7.60
C LEU A 91 9.03 -21.66 -7.72
N THR A 92 9.85 -21.56 -6.69
CA THR A 92 11.17 -22.17 -6.61
C THR A 92 11.21 -23.46 -5.77
N ASP A 93 10.12 -23.79 -5.10
CA ASP A 93 9.97 -25.01 -4.30
C ASP A 93 8.84 -25.87 -4.86
N SER A 94 9.15 -27.11 -5.25
CA SER A 94 8.20 -28.05 -5.83
C SER A 94 7.14 -28.60 -4.86
N ARG A 95 7.30 -28.35 -3.55
CA ARG A 95 6.27 -28.66 -2.54
C ARG A 95 5.08 -27.70 -2.64
N LEU A 96 5.27 -26.55 -3.26
CA LEU A 96 4.26 -25.51 -3.45
C LEU A 96 3.59 -25.65 -4.81
N SER A 97 2.30 -25.42 -4.84
CA SER A 97 1.52 -25.23 -6.06
C SER A 97 0.40 -24.23 -5.79
N ARG A 98 -0.20 -23.70 -6.85
CA ARG A 98 -1.36 -22.79 -6.71
C ARG A 98 -2.47 -23.43 -5.88
N ALA A 99 -2.77 -24.70 -6.15
CA ALA A 99 -3.81 -25.42 -5.42
C ALA A 99 -3.51 -25.55 -3.92
N VAL A 100 -2.27 -25.86 -3.54
CA VAL A 100 -1.83 -25.97 -2.15
C VAL A 100 -1.93 -24.61 -1.43
N VAL A 101 -1.48 -23.53 -2.09
CA VAL A 101 -1.49 -22.18 -1.51
C VAL A 101 -2.92 -21.64 -1.38
N GLU A 102 -3.77 -21.80 -2.39
CA GLU A 102 -5.16 -21.37 -2.35
C GLU A 102 -5.95 -22.13 -1.28
N ALA A 103 -5.76 -23.47 -1.16
CA ALA A 103 -6.39 -24.26 -0.11
C ALA A 103 -5.98 -23.79 1.30
N HIS A 104 -4.71 -23.44 1.50
CA HIS A 104 -4.24 -22.83 2.75
C HIS A 104 -4.92 -21.49 3.03
N LEU A 105 -4.98 -20.60 2.02
CA LEU A 105 -5.61 -19.27 2.16
C LEU A 105 -7.13 -19.35 2.45
N GLU A 106 -7.80 -20.36 1.95
CA GLU A 106 -9.23 -20.59 2.21
C GLU A 106 -9.50 -21.06 3.66
N GLN A 107 -8.55 -21.77 4.25
CA GLN A 107 -8.64 -22.30 5.62
C GLN A 107 -8.14 -21.33 6.68
N LEU A 108 -7.56 -20.16 6.28
CA LEU A 108 -7.04 -19.18 7.23
C LEU A 108 -8.16 -18.53 8.05
N ASP A 109 -8.23 -18.87 9.32
CA ASP A 109 -9.04 -18.18 10.35
C ASP A 109 -8.18 -17.21 11.20
N GLY A 110 -6.89 -17.23 11.01
CA GLY A 110 -5.87 -16.41 11.66
C GLY A 110 -4.57 -16.52 10.89
N ASP A 111 -3.46 -16.03 11.46
CA ASP A 111 -2.14 -16.23 10.88
C ASP A 111 -1.69 -17.68 11.05
N SER A 112 -1.10 -18.26 10.02
CA SER A 112 -0.48 -19.58 10.08
C SER A 112 0.60 -19.75 9.01
N TYR A 113 1.53 -20.71 9.24
CA TYR A 113 2.59 -21.03 8.31
C TYR A 113 2.17 -22.20 7.41
N LEU A 114 2.21 -22.02 6.11
CA LEU A 114 2.08 -23.10 5.15
C LEU A 114 3.35 -23.95 5.20
N LEU A 115 3.21 -25.26 5.41
CA LEU A 115 4.33 -26.22 5.56
C LEU A 115 5.34 -25.83 6.66
N ASP A 116 4.89 -25.11 7.70
CA ASP A 116 5.73 -24.61 8.81
C ASP A 116 6.88 -23.67 8.38
N GLU A 117 6.84 -23.15 7.16
CA GLU A 117 7.95 -22.43 6.54
C GLU A 117 7.49 -21.17 5.77
N TYR A 118 6.30 -21.19 5.15
CA TYR A 118 5.87 -20.15 4.23
C TYR A 118 4.75 -19.31 4.80
N HIS A 119 4.73 -18.02 4.46
CA HIS A 119 3.55 -17.17 4.56
C HIS A 119 2.91 -17.00 3.19
N ALA A 120 1.58 -17.08 3.15
CA ALA A 120 0.81 -16.80 1.95
C ALA A 120 -0.15 -15.62 2.19
N VAL A 121 -0.19 -14.69 1.25
CA VAL A 121 -1.12 -13.56 1.27
C VAL A 121 -1.78 -13.38 -0.08
N ALA A 122 -2.90 -12.65 -0.09
CA ALA A 122 -3.62 -12.37 -1.32
C ALA A 122 -4.04 -10.92 -1.43
N SER A 123 -4.01 -10.39 -2.65
CA SER A 123 -4.53 -9.06 -2.95
C SER A 123 -6.07 -9.02 -2.88
N GLY A 124 -6.62 -7.81 -2.65
CA GLY A 124 -8.07 -7.63 -2.53
C GLY A 124 -8.90 -7.85 -3.79
N GLY A 125 -8.27 -8.14 -4.95
CA GLY A 125 -8.96 -8.43 -6.21
C GLY A 125 -9.74 -7.25 -6.80
N SER A 126 -9.39 -6.01 -6.49
CA SER A 126 -10.07 -4.80 -7.00
C SER A 126 -10.06 -4.67 -8.53
N SER A 127 -9.14 -5.33 -9.21
CA SER A 127 -8.99 -5.40 -10.67
C SER A 127 -9.55 -6.69 -11.31
N GLY A 128 -10.39 -7.45 -10.59
CA GLY A 128 -11.02 -8.69 -11.09
C GLY A 128 -10.21 -9.96 -10.81
N THR A 129 -8.89 -9.96 -10.94
CA THR A 129 -8.04 -11.12 -10.64
C THR A 129 -7.38 -10.97 -9.28
N ARG A 130 -7.60 -11.92 -8.37
CA ARG A 130 -6.92 -12.00 -7.08
C ARG A 130 -5.47 -12.44 -7.30
N GLY A 131 -4.50 -11.63 -6.91
CA GLY A 131 -3.09 -12.04 -6.84
C GLY A 131 -2.83 -12.83 -5.56
N VAL A 132 -2.03 -13.89 -5.68
CA VAL A 132 -1.59 -14.73 -4.55
C VAL A 132 -0.08 -14.68 -4.47
N PHE A 133 0.45 -14.42 -3.28
CA PHE A 133 1.88 -14.21 -3.04
C PHE A 133 2.36 -15.11 -1.90
N VAL A 134 3.49 -15.75 -2.12
CA VAL A 134 4.11 -16.70 -1.18
C VAL A 134 5.50 -16.20 -0.81
N TYR A 135 5.81 -16.24 0.46
CA TYR A 135 7.09 -15.82 1.04
C TYR A 135 7.65 -16.97 1.86
N ASP A 136 8.91 -17.32 1.63
CA ASP A 136 9.64 -18.19 2.56
C ASP A 136 9.94 -17.44 3.87
N TRP A 137 10.57 -18.11 4.82
CA TRP A 137 10.92 -17.56 6.13
C TRP A 137 11.66 -16.21 6.03
N ASN A 138 12.69 -16.13 5.20
CA ASN A 138 13.47 -14.91 5.01
C ASN A 138 12.73 -13.87 4.17
N GLY A 139 11.95 -14.30 3.19
CA GLY A 139 11.08 -13.45 2.41
C GLY A 139 10.05 -12.73 3.28
N TRP A 140 9.46 -13.44 4.25
CA TRP A 140 8.52 -12.82 5.18
C TRP A 140 9.21 -11.85 6.14
N LEU A 141 10.43 -12.15 6.60
CA LEU A 141 11.24 -11.18 7.35
C LEU A 141 11.49 -9.90 6.53
N GLY A 142 11.82 -10.03 5.25
CA GLY A 142 11.95 -8.89 4.34
C GLY A 142 10.67 -8.04 4.28
N VAL A 143 9.49 -8.67 4.20
CA VAL A 143 8.20 -7.97 4.28
C VAL A 143 8.06 -7.23 5.60
N LEU A 144 8.26 -7.89 6.74
CA LEU A 144 8.14 -7.27 8.07
C LEU A 144 9.07 -6.06 8.22
N LEU A 145 10.29 -6.16 7.73
CA LEU A 145 11.30 -5.09 7.78
C LEU A 145 10.92 -3.90 6.90
N THR A 146 10.51 -4.12 5.64
CA THR A 146 10.12 -3.04 4.74
C THR A 146 8.94 -2.25 5.28
N PHE A 147 7.94 -2.92 5.85
CA PHE A 147 6.72 -2.28 6.37
C PHE A 147 6.87 -1.65 7.75
N SER A 148 7.96 -1.97 8.49
CA SER A 148 8.11 -1.52 9.87
C SER A 148 9.14 -0.41 10.06
N ARG A 149 10.26 -0.42 9.34
CA ARG A 149 11.46 0.35 9.70
C ARG A 149 11.27 1.87 9.67
N TRP A 150 10.60 2.45 8.67
CA TRP A 150 10.33 3.89 8.63
C TRP A 150 9.44 4.33 9.78
N ARG A 151 8.36 3.61 10.03
CA ARG A 151 7.48 3.88 11.17
C ARG A 151 8.22 3.75 12.50
N THR A 152 9.05 2.69 12.65
CA THR A 152 9.84 2.51 13.88
C THR A 152 10.88 3.60 14.04
N ARG A 153 11.55 4.04 12.97
CA ARG A 153 12.43 5.21 13.02
C ARG A 153 11.69 6.45 13.54
N MET A 154 10.49 6.73 13.03
CA MET A 154 9.66 7.84 13.49
C MET A 154 9.25 7.69 14.95
N GLN A 155 8.88 6.48 15.37
CA GLN A 155 8.58 6.18 16.76
C GLN A 155 9.76 6.50 17.69
N LEU A 156 10.98 6.16 17.26
CA LEU A 156 12.20 6.38 18.06
C LEU A 156 12.60 7.88 18.17
N THR A 157 12.07 8.77 17.33
CA THR A 157 12.31 10.23 17.43
C THR A 157 11.53 10.90 18.56
N ASP A 158 10.48 10.25 19.08
CA ASP A 158 9.69 10.74 20.19
C ASP A 158 9.76 9.78 21.39
N PRO A 159 10.62 10.05 22.40
CA PRO A 159 10.77 9.19 23.56
C PRO A 159 9.47 8.94 24.34
N GLN A 160 8.47 9.83 24.22
CA GLN A 160 7.18 9.66 24.89
C GLN A 160 6.28 8.62 24.24
N ILE A 161 6.57 8.21 23.01
CA ILE A 161 5.88 7.07 22.37
C ILE A 161 6.31 5.75 23.04
N GLY A 162 7.59 5.63 23.41
CA GLY A 162 8.15 4.44 23.99
C GLY A 162 8.43 3.33 22.97
N LEU A 163 9.12 2.28 23.40
CA LEU A 163 9.50 1.16 22.53
C LEU A 163 8.32 0.23 22.19
N ARG A 164 7.36 0.10 23.08
CA ARG A 164 6.16 -0.75 22.91
C ARG A 164 4.90 0.07 23.22
N PRO A 165 4.55 1.04 22.36
CA PRO A 165 3.41 1.90 22.60
C PRO A 165 2.10 1.13 22.48
N VAL A 166 1.06 1.58 23.17
CA VAL A 166 -0.31 1.15 22.89
C VAL A 166 -0.67 1.63 21.49
N ARG A 167 -0.90 0.69 20.58
CA ARG A 167 -1.24 0.95 19.18
C ARG A 167 -2.61 0.41 18.83
N ALA A 168 -3.40 1.19 18.13
CA ALA A 168 -4.58 0.70 17.43
C ALA A 168 -4.28 0.57 15.94
N VAL A 169 -4.63 -0.59 15.37
CA VAL A 169 -4.51 -0.86 13.93
C VAL A 169 -5.91 -1.02 13.37
N ILE A 170 -6.41 0.00 12.66
CA ILE A 170 -7.74 0.00 12.05
C ILE A 170 -7.60 -0.42 10.59
N ALA A 171 -7.82 -1.69 10.31
CA ALA A 171 -7.61 -2.29 8.99
C ALA A 171 -8.59 -3.44 8.72
N GLY A 172 -8.47 -4.05 7.53
CA GLY A 172 -9.28 -5.21 7.15
C GLY A 172 -9.02 -6.42 8.02
N GLY A 173 -10.10 -7.14 8.37
CA GLY A 173 -10.05 -8.29 9.25
C GLY A 173 -9.67 -9.62 8.60
N LYS A 174 -9.55 -9.72 7.25
CA LYS A 174 -9.21 -10.99 6.60
C LYS A 174 -7.76 -11.39 6.84
N ALA A 175 -7.55 -12.61 7.33
CA ALA A 175 -6.24 -13.18 7.61
C ALA A 175 -5.30 -13.18 6.38
N SER A 176 -5.86 -13.41 5.19
CA SER A 176 -5.10 -13.44 3.93
C SER A 176 -4.59 -12.08 3.44
N HIS A 177 -4.96 -10.95 4.07
CA HIS A 177 -4.44 -9.64 3.70
C HIS A 177 -3.09 -9.36 4.35
N ILE A 178 -2.13 -8.85 3.56
CA ILE A 178 -0.76 -8.59 4.03
C ILE A 178 -0.70 -7.73 5.29
N SER A 179 -1.54 -6.68 5.40
CA SER A 179 -1.55 -5.82 6.59
C SER A 179 -2.00 -6.55 7.85
N ASN A 180 -2.97 -7.47 7.72
CA ASN A 180 -3.43 -8.28 8.84
C ASN A 180 -2.42 -9.38 9.17
N ALA A 181 -1.87 -10.07 8.17
CA ALA A 181 -0.82 -11.07 8.35
C ALA A 181 0.39 -10.48 9.09
N ILE A 182 0.88 -9.30 8.70
CA ILE A 182 1.94 -8.57 9.40
C ILE A 182 1.55 -8.28 10.86
N ALA A 183 0.33 -7.77 11.09
CA ALA A 183 -0.14 -7.44 12.43
C ALA A 183 -0.25 -8.69 13.32
N GLN A 184 -0.67 -9.83 12.78
CA GLN A 184 -0.78 -11.08 13.52
C GLN A 184 0.59 -11.72 13.77
N THR A 185 1.48 -11.77 12.78
CA THR A 185 2.85 -12.27 12.96
C THR A 185 3.58 -11.49 14.05
N LEU A 186 3.53 -10.14 14.02
CA LEU A 186 4.15 -9.31 15.06
C LEU A 186 3.41 -9.39 16.39
N GLY A 187 2.13 -9.71 16.38
CA GLY A 187 1.32 -10.12 17.51
C GLY A 187 1.25 -9.12 18.66
N ARG A 188 0.81 -9.62 19.82
CA ARG A 188 0.68 -8.84 21.06
C ARG A 188 2.01 -8.31 21.59
N SER A 189 3.14 -8.95 21.24
CA SER A 189 4.48 -8.47 21.62
C SER A 189 4.76 -7.05 21.10
N SER A 190 4.09 -6.65 20.03
CA SER A 190 4.20 -5.30 19.46
C SER A 190 3.36 -4.22 20.16
N GLY A 191 2.52 -4.55 21.15
CA GLY A 191 1.57 -3.63 21.78
C GLY A 191 0.43 -3.19 20.86
N ALA A 192 0.20 -3.88 19.74
CA ALA A 192 -0.84 -3.53 18.78
C ALA A 192 -2.16 -4.24 19.07
N THR A 193 -3.26 -3.49 19.03
CA THR A 193 -4.63 -4.01 19.06
C THR A 193 -5.25 -3.80 17.68
N SER A 194 -5.69 -4.88 17.05
CA SER A 194 -6.42 -4.82 15.78
C SER A 194 -7.87 -4.43 16.04
N VAL A 195 -8.34 -3.41 15.33
CA VAL A 195 -9.73 -2.94 15.34
C VAL A 195 -10.26 -3.08 13.91
N PRO A 196 -11.19 -4.01 13.64
CA PRO A 196 -11.69 -4.20 12.28
C PRO A 196 -12.36 -2.92 11.75
N ALA A 197 -11.88 -2.41 10.62
CA ALA A 197 -12.41 -1.19 10.00
C ALA A 197 -13.85 -1.33 9.45
N ALA A 198 -14.36 -2.56 9.40
CA ALA A 198 -15.75 -2.87 8.99
C ALA A 198 -16.75 -2.80 10.14
N LEU A 199 -16.32 -2.60 11.39
CA LEU A 199 -17.22 -2.40 12.51
C LEU A 199 -18.00 -1.09 12.38
N PRO A 200 -19.19 -0.99 12.98
CA PRO A 200 -19.89 0.29 13.12
C PRO A 200 -18.99 1.36 13.75
N LEU A 201 -19.04 2.59 13.23
CA LEU A 201 -18.16 3.69 13.68
C LEU A 201 -18.22 3.88 15.21
N ARG A 202 -19.41 3.84 15.80
CA ARG A 202 -19.62 3.96 17.25
C ARG A 202 -18.84 2.90 18.06
N ASP A 203 -18.72 1.68 17.54
CA ASP A 203 -18.05 0.58 18.21
C ASP A 203 -16.52 0.75 18.12
N ILE A 204 -16.04 1.26 16.98
CA ILE A 204 -14.63 1.67 16.79
C ILE A 204 -14.29 2.81 17.78
N VAL A 205 -15.14 3.85 17.87
CA VAL A 205 -14.97 4.97 18.79
C VAL A 205 -14.93 4.48 20.24
N ALA A 206 -15.86 3.63 20.65
CA ALA A 206 -15.89 3.05 22.00
C ALA A 206 -14.59 2.30 22.32
N THR A 207 -14.15 1.43 21.40
CA THR A 207 -12.90 0.65 21.53
C THR A 207 -11.68 1.57 21.66
N LEU A 208 -11.59 2.61 20.83
CA LEU A 208 -10.47 3.54 20.88
C LEU A 208 -10.45 4.38 22.15
N ASN A 209 -11.63 4.80 22.65
CA ASN A 209 -11.76 5.52 23.93
C ASN A 209 -11.31 4.69 25.13
N GLU A 210 -11.57 3.37 25.10
CA GLU A 210 -11.08 2.44 26.13
C GLU A 210 -9.57 2.21 25.99
N LEU A 211 -9.08 1.95 24.77
CA LEU A 211 -7.69 1.63 24.48
C LEU A 211 -6.74 2.82 24.67
N ARG A 212 -7.19 4.04 24.36
CA ARG A 212 -6.40 5.29 24.38
C ARG A 212 -5.06 5.14 23.69
N PRO A 213 -5.02 4.82 22.41
CA PRO A 213 -3.78 4.51 21.71
C PRO A 213 -2.88 5.73 21.61
N VAL A 214 -1.58 5.51 21.86
CA VAL A 214 -0.51 6.49 21.62
C VAL A 214 -0.16 6.55 20.12
N MET A 215 -0.35 5.43 19.42
CA MET A 215 -0.18 5.35 17.96
C MET A 215 -1.45 4.82 17.30
N LEU A 216 -1.87 5.50 16.24
CA LEU A 216 -3.00 5.10 15.42
C LEU A 216 -2.49 4.73 14.01
N LEU A 217 -2.80 3.52 13.57
CA LEU A 217 -2.48 3.03 12.24
C LEU A 217 -3.77 2.62 11.53
N GLY A 218 -4.00 3.05 10.30
CA GLY A 218 -5.22 2.62 9.61
C GLY A 218 -5.43 3.27 8.24
N TYR A 219 -6.60 3.04 7.69
CA TYR A 219 -7.00 3.62 6.40
C TYR A 219 -7.18 5.14 6.54
N PRO A 220 -6.61 5.95 5.63
CA PRO A 220 -6.80 7.40 5.63
C PRO A 220 -8.26 7.82 5.74
N SER A 221 -9.15 7.16 4.98
CA SER A 221 -10.58 7.46 5.01
C SER A 221 -11.21 7.22 6.39
N MET A 222 -10.83 6.14 7.08
CA MET A 222 -11.35 5.83 8.39
C MET A 222 -10.77 6.77 9.46
N ILE A 223 -9.48 7.09 9.38
CA ILE A 223 -8.84 8.01 10.33
C ILE A 223 -9.41 9.43 10.17
N ALA A 224 -9.64 9.89 8.93
CA ALA A 224 -10.30 11.17 8.67
C ALA A 224 -11.74 11.18 9.21
N LEU A 225 -12.48 10.08 9.07
CA LEU A 225 -13.80 9.95 9.67
C LEU A 225 -13.76 10.04 11.20
N LEU A 226 -12.79 9.37 11.82
CA LEU A 226 -12.56 9.43 13.27
C LEU A 226 -12.14 10.81 13.75
N SER A 227 -11.45 11.63 12.93
CA SER A 227 -11.10 13.00 13.30
C SER A 227 -12.35 13.86 13.51
N HIS A 228 -13.40 13.68 12.70
CA HIS A 228 -14.67 14.37 12.91
C HIS A 228 -15.39 13.95 14.19
N GLU A 229 -15.26 12.68 14.62
CA GLU A 229 -15.77 12.26 15.93
C GLU A 229 -14.96 12.87 17.08
N GLY A 230 -13.67 13.14 16.87
CA GLY A 230 -12.83 13.92 17.77
C GLY A 230 -13.32 15.35 17.93
N ASP A 231 -13.62 16.03 16.82
CA ASP A 231 -14.15 17.41 16.81
C ASP A 231 -15.51 17.52 17.51
N ARG A 232 -16.32 16.45 17.48
CA ARG A 232 -17.60 16.35 18.21
C ARG A 232 -17.45 16.02 19.68
N GLY A 233 -16.24 15.66 20.14
CA GLY A 233 -15.97 15.24 21.53
C GLY A 233 -16.39 13.80 21.85
N GLU A 234 -16.84 13.02 20.85
CA GLU A 234 -17.21 11.62 21.00
C GLU A 234 -15.96 10.72 21.10
N LEU A 235 -14.92 11.02 20.31
CA LEU A 235 -13.63 10.32 20.37
C LEU A 235 -12.61 11.11 21.20
N ARG A 236 -12.16 10.51 22.32
CA ARG A 236 -11.31 11.16 23.33
C ARG A 236 -9.94 10.48 23.41
N ILE A 237 -9.19 10.53 22.33
CA ILE A 237 -7.82 10.01 22.26
C ILE A 237 -6.83 11.14 21.95
N ALA A 238 -5.57 10.93 22.33
CA ALA A 238 -4.47 11.87 22.07
C ALA A 238 -3.28 11.10 21.47
N PRO A 239 -3.37 10.63 20.21
CA PRO A 239 -2.26 9.92 19.58
C PRO A 239 -1.08 10.88 19.36
N ARG A 240 0.13 10.35 19.49
CA ARG A 240 1.37 11.09 19.24
C ARG A 240 1.95 10.81 17.86
N LEU A 241 1.48 9.75 17.19
CA LEU A 241 1.86 9.40 15.83
C LEU A 241 0.68 8.72 15.13
N ILE A 242 0.34 9.22 13.97
CA ILE A 242 -0.65 8.60 13.08
C ILE A 242 0.05 8.11 11.82
N ALA A 243 -0.20 6.85 11.45
CA ALA A 243 0.29 6.27 10.21
C ALA A 243 -0.87 5.82 9.34
N THR A 244 -0.90 6.26 8.09
CA THR A 244 -1.93 5.86 7.12
C THR A 244 -1.40 4.79 6.18
N ILE A 245 -2.25 3.82 5.83
CA ILE A 245 -1.90 2.66 5.01
C ILE A 245 -3.01 2.31 4.01
N ALA A 246 -2.62 1.65 2.93
CA ALA A 246 -3.47 0.85 2.04
C ALA A 246 -4.57 1.60 1.26
N GLU A 247 -4.72 2.89 1.44
CA GLU A 247 -5.53 3.80 0.64
C GLU A 247 -4.73 5.08 0.36
N PRO A 248 -5.06 5.87 -0.69
CA PRO A 248 -4.47 7.19 -0.89
C PRO A 248 -4.76 8.13 0.29
N LEU A 249 -3.73 8.78 0.82
CA LEU A 249 -3.88 9.86 1.79
C LEU A 249 -4.06 11.17 1.03
N LEU A 250 -5.29 11.64 0.92
CA LEU A 250 -5.61 12.86 0.20
C LEU A 250 -5.28 14.11 1.03
N PRO A 251 -4.99 15.27 0.40
CA PRO A 251 -4.65 16.50 1.11
C PRO A 251 -5.69 16.95 2.14
N GLU A 252 -6.98 16.85 1.80
CA GLU A 252 -8.07 17.17 2.70
C GLU A 252 -8.12 16.25 3.94
N MET A 253 -7.85 14.95 3.75
CA MET A 253 -7.77 14.01 4.88
C MET A 253 -6.56 14.31 5.78
N ARG A 254 -5.40 14.57 5.18
CA ARG A 254 -4.19 14.93 5.91
C ARG A 254 -4.45 16.19 6.76
N THR A 255 -5.15 17.17 6.20
CA THR A 255 -5.52 18.41 6.91
C THR A 255 -6.47 18.13 8.07
N ALA A 256 -7.56 17.38 7.84
CA ALA A 256 -8.53 17.03 8.88
C ALA A 256 -7.86 16.28 10.05
N ILE A 257 -7.08 15.26 9.73
CA ILE A 257 -6.34 14.44 10.73
C ILE A 257 -5.35 15.31 11.52
N GLY A 258 -4.56 16.14 10.82
CA GLY A 258 -3.57 17.00 11.45
C GLY A 258 -4.19 18.06 12.36
N THR A 259 -5.34 18.60 12.00
CA THR A 259 -6.08 19.59 12.79
C THR A 259 -6.63 18.96 14.07
N ALA A 260 -7.21 17.75 13.97
CA ALA A 260 -7.84 17.11 15.13
C ALA A 260 -6.86 16.71 16.24
N TRP A 261 -5.65 16.27 15.88
CA TRP A 261 -4.72 15.72 16.89
C TRP A 261 -3.37 16.40 16.98
N SER A 262 -3.04 17.35 16.13
CA SER A 262 -1.78 18.12 16.16
C SER A 262 -0.52 17.26 16.33
N CYS A 263 -0.50 16.07 15.73
CA CYS A 263 0.62 15.13 15.78
C CYS A 263 1.12 14.79 14.35
N PRO A 264 2.34 14.24 14.22
CA PRO A 264 2.83 13.79 12.92
C PRO A 264 1.91 12.76 12.25
N VAL A 265 1.61 12.99 10.96
CA VAL A 265 0.85 12.09 10.09
C VAL A 265 1.79 11.57 9.02
N ILE A 266 2.21 10.31 9.14
CA ILE A 266 3.06 9.63 8.15
C ILE A 266 2.20 8.79 7.21
N ASN A 267 2.57 8.77 5.93
CA ASN A 267 1.95 7.91 4.95
C ASN A 267 2.85 6.71 4.64
N CYS A 268 2.23 5.54 4.48
CA CYS A 268 2.93 4.32 4.12
C CYS A 268 2.23 3.67 2.94
N PHE A 269 2.93 3.59 1.82
CA PHE A 269 2.52 2.75 0.71
C PHE A 269 2.93 1.30 0.98
N GLY A 270 2.10 0.36 0.57
CA GLY A 270 2.44 -1.06 0.65
C GLY A 270 1.57 -1.89 -0.28
N ALA A 271 2.18 -2.90 -0.89
CA ALA A 271 1.53 -3.83 -1.79
C ALA A 271 1.69 -5.28 -1.30
N SER A 272 0.73 -6.13 -1.66
CA SER A 272 0.76 -7.57 -1.31
C SER A 272 1.95 -8.30 -1.94
N GLU A 273 2.60 -7.69 -2.89
CA GLU A 273 3.84 -8.08 -3.54
C GLU A 273 5.07 -7.94 -2.62
N GLY A 274 4.89 -7.48 -1.38
CA GLY A 274 5.91 -7.38 -0.34
C GLY A 274 6.70 -6.09 -0.35
N VAL A 275 6.38 -5.14 -1.22
CA VAL A 275 7.09 -3.85 -1.30
C VAL A 275 6.38 -2.75 -0.54
N SER A 276 7.15 -1.80 -0.03
CA SER A 276 6.61 -0.63 0.64
C SER A 276 7.49 0.62 0.46
N ALA A 277 6.87 1.77 0.70
CA ALA A 277 7.52 3.05 0.89
C ALA A 277 6.96 3.72 2.14
N GLY A 278 7.75 4.58 2.78
CA GLY A 278 7.33 5.21 4.03
C GLY A 278 7.80 6.65 4.18
N SER A 279 6.96 7.50 4.77
CA SER A 279 7.33 8.87 5.12
C SER A 279 8.34 8.91 6.26
N CYS A 280 9.31 9.81 6.15
CA CYS A 280 10.29 10.07 7.22
C CYS A 280 9.80 11.10 8.25
N GLY A 281 8.62 11.70 8.04
CA GLY A 281 8.05 12.72 8.93
C GLY A 281 8.69 14.12 8.85
N ILE A 282 9.78 14.30 8.09
CA ILE A 282 10.50 15.56 7.93
C ILE A 282 10.27 16.13 6.52
N GLY A 283 10.55 15.34 5.49
CA GLY A 283 10.34 15.74 4.10
C GLY A 283 8.96 15.33 3.59
N ARG A 284 8.55 15.91 2.45
CA ARG A 284 7.35 15.48 1.73
C ARG A 284 7.55 14.12 1.08
N GLY A 285 6.46 13.39 0.84
CA GLY A 285 6.44 12.12 0.13
C GLY A 285 6.91 10.93 0.96
N MET A 286 7.19 9.83 0.28
CA MET A 286 7.57 8.56 0.86
C MET A 286 8.88 8.06 0.26
N HIS A 287 9.80 7.60 1.10
CA HIS A 287 11.03 6.95 0.65
C HIS A 287 10.75 5.52 0.19
N LEU A 288 11.27 5.17 -0.97
CA LEU A 288 11.29 3.81 -1.49
C LEU A 288 12.34 2.98 -0.72
N ASN A 289 12.00 1.75 -0.36
CA ASN A 289 12.92 0.84 0.34
C ASN A 289 13.92 0.18 -0.63
N GLU A 290 14.87 0.98 -1.17
CA GLU A 290 15.68 0.62 -2.33
C GLU A 290 16.80 -0.38 -2.06
N ASP A 291 17.20 -0.59 -0.82
CA ASP A 291 18.12 -1.69 -0.45
C ASP A 291 17.44 -3.07 -0.49
N LEU A 292 16.09 -3.10 -0.44
CA LEU A 292 15.28 -4.31 -0.42
C LEU A 292 14.44 -4.52 -1.68
N CYS A 293 14.31 -3.50 -2.54
CA CYS A 293 13.54 -3.58 -3.77
C CYS A 293 14.09 -2.64 -4.84
N ILE A 294 14.11 -3.10 -6.09
CA ILE A 294 14.33 -2.22 -7.24
C ILE A 294 12.98 -1.68 -7.69
N PHE A 295 12.91 -0.37 -7.89
CA PHE A 295 11.71 0.34 -8.36
C PHE A 295 12.03 1.03 -9.68
N GLU A 296 11.27 0.72 -10.72
CA GLU A 296 11.36 1.28 -12.06
C GLU A 296 10.06 2.00 -12.41
N PRO A 297 9.93 3.32 -12.12
CA PRO A 297 8.79 4.11 -12.58
C PRO A 297 8.83 4.24 -14.10
N VAL A 298 7.72 3.88 -14.78
CA VAL A 298 7.66 3.86 -16.24
C VAL A 298 6.37 4.50 -16.77
N ASN A 299 6.44 5.00 -18.00
CA ASN A 299 5.27 5.47 -18.73
C ASN A 299 4.40 4.28 -19.24
N LYS A 300 3.34 4.58 -20.00
CA LYS A 300 2.43 3.57 -20.56
C LYS A 300 3.14 2.56 -21.46
N ASP A 301 4.22 2.97 -22.13
CA ASP A 301 5.01 2.15 -23.05
C ASP A 301 6.11 1.35 -22.33
N GLY A 302 6.22 1.45 -21.00
CA GLY A 302 7.24 0.76 -20.22
C GLY A 302 8.63 1.42 -20.27
N ARG A 303 8.71 2.68 -20.69
CA ARG A 303 9.96 3.46 -20.70
C ARG A 303 10.08 4.23 -19.37
N ALA A 304 11.30 4.29 -18.84
CA ALA A 304 11.60 5.07 -17.65
C ALA A 304 11.15 6.52 -17.78
N VAL A 305 10.63 7.10 -16.70
CA VAL A 305 10.25 8.50 -16.62
C VAL A 305 11.28 9.29 -15.81
N SER A 306 11.40 10.58 -16.10
CA SER A 306 12.26 11.50 -15.35
C SER A 306 11.63 11.88 -13.99
N PRO A 307 12.44 12.31 -13.00
CA PRO A 307 11.92 12.94 -11.80
C PRO A 307 10.97 14.10 -12.15
N GLY A 308 9.87 14.24 -11.41
CA GLY A 308 8.80 15.20 -11.69
C GLY A 308 7.79 14.76 -12.73
N GLU A 309 8.11 13.76 -13.58
CA GLU A 309 7.13 13.16 -14.49
C GLU A 309 6.28 12.09 -13.76
N ARG A 310 5.00 12.06 -14.09
CA ARG A 310 4.08 11.04 -13.57
C ARG A 310 4.28 9.72 -14.32
N ALA A 311 4.69 8.69 -13.61
CA ALA A 311 4.75 7.33 -14.12
C ALA A 311 3.33 6.74 -14.19
N ALA A 312 3.03 6.04 -15.28
CA ALA A 312 1.76 5.33 -15.44
C ALA A 312 1.75 3.98 -14.73
N LYS A 313 2.93 3.43 -14.44
CA LYS A 313 3.15 2.11 -13.84
C LYS A 313 4.45 2.12 -13.05
N LEU A 314 4.56 1.15 -12.14
CA LEU A 314 5.77 0.90 -11.38
C LEU A 314 6.17 -0.56 -11.56
N TYR A 315 7.33 -0.83 -12.19
CA TYR A 315 7.89 -2.18 -12.14
C TYR A 315 8.69 -2.35 -10.86
N ILE A 316 8.48 -3.48 -10.17
CA ILE A 316 9.14 -3.80 -8.92
C ILE A 316 9.91 -5.11 -9.01
N THR A 317 11.03 -5.17 -8.31
CA THR A 317 11.79 -6.40 -8.10
C THR A 317 12.16 -6.48 -6.62
N PRO A 318 11.31 -7.15 -5.78
CA PRO A 318 11.65 -7.43 -4.38
C PRO A 318 12.86 -8.36 -4.32
N LEU A 319 13.93 -7.93 -3.65
CA LEU A 319 15.23 -8.60 -3.67
C LEU A 319 15.37 -9.72 -2.62
N PHE A 320 14.36 -9.95 -1.81
CA PHE A 320 14.38 -10.85 -0.66
C PHE A 320 13.42 -12.05 -0.78
N ASN A 321 12.50 -12.07 -1.75
CA ASN A 321 11.57 -13.19 -1.93
C ASN A 321 12.12 -14.21 -2.91
N TYR A 322 12.67 -15.30 -2.37
CA TYR A 322 13.24 -16.38 -3.16
C TYR A 322 12.23 -17.51 -3.44
N ALA A 323 11.14 -17.60 -2.68
CA ALA A 323 10.10 -18.63 -2.89
C ALA A 323 9.28 -18.36 -4.16
N GLN A 324 8.91 -17.10 -4.39
CA GLN A 324 8.16 -16.62 -5.55
C GLN A 324 8.80 -15.33 -6.07
N PRO A 325 9.88 -15.43 -6.86
CA PRO A 325 10.57 -14.25 -7.36
C PRO A 325 9.66 -13.40 -8.27
N LEU A 326 9.51 -12.13 -7.91
CA LEU A 326 8.83 -11.14 -8.75
C LEU A 326 9.90 -10.25 -9.38
N ILE A 327 10.19 -10.45 -10.66
CA ILE A 327 11.25 -9.72 -11.37
C ILE A 327 10.61 -8.83 -12.42
N ARG A 328 10.74 -7.49 -12.26
CA ARG A 328 10.05 -6.48 -13.07
C ARG A 328 8.53 -6.71 -13.09
N TYR A 329 7.96 -6.92 -11.91
CA TYR A 329 6.51 -7.12 -11.77
C TYR A 329 5.79 -5.78 -11.83
N GLU A 330 4.75 -5.71 -12.64
CA GLU A 330 3.96 -4.50 -12.90
C GLU A 330 2.95 -4.23 -11.78
N LEU A 331 3.10 -3.08 -11.14
CA LEU A 331 2.06 -2.44 -10.33
C LEU A 331 1.41 -1.31 -11.14
N THR A 332 0.10 -1.19 -11.03
CA THR A 332 -0.70 -0.16 -11.71
C THR A 332 -0.79 1.15 -10.91
N ASP A 333 -0.03 1.24 -9.82
CA ASP A 333 0.06 2.44 -9.01
C ASP A 333 0.84 3.53 -9.76
N GLU A 334 0.24 4.72 -9.90
CA GLU A 334 0.84 5.87 -10.53
C GLU A 334 1.69 6.64 -9.52
N VAL A 335 2.95 6.87 -9.83
CA VAL A 335 3.89 7.53 -8.94
C VAL A 335 4.60 8.69 -9.63
N THR A 336 5.02 9.69 -8.86
CA THR A 336 5.89 10.78 -9.31
C THR A 336 7.12 10.80 -8.42
N LEU A 337 8.32 10.65 -9.03
CA LEU A 337 9.58 10.77 -8.29
C LEU A 337 9.81 12.21 -7.87
N ILE A 338 10.26 12.42 -6.65
CA ILE A 338 10.69 13.72 -6.11
C ILE A 338 12.18 13.85 -6.38
N ASP A 339 12.57 14.91 -7.08
CA ASP A 339 13.98 15.15 -7.47
C ASP A 339 14.82 15.75 -6.33
N GLU A 340 14.20 16.59 -5.48
CA GLU A 340 14.95 17.27 -4.42
C GLU A 340 15.43 16.31 -3.33
N PRO A 341 16.64 16.49 -2.79
CA PRO A 341 17.11 15.72 -1.64
C PRO A 341 16.18 15.85 -0.43
N CYS A 342 16.05 14.77 0.34
CA CYS A 342 15.25 14.84 1.55
C CYS A 342 16.01 15.54 2.70
N PRO A 343 15.38 16.46 3.44
CA PRO A 343 15.99 17.05 4.63
C PRO A 343 16.35 16.02 5.72
N CYS A 344 15.80 14.80 5.66
CA CYS A 344 16.17 13.73 6.60
C CYS A 344 17.57 13.12 6.35
N GLY A 345 18.21 13.46 5.22
CA GLY A 345 19.55 12.99 4.86
C GLY A 345 19.60 11.62 4.18
N SER A 346 18.49 10.87 4.10
CA SER A 346 18.48 9.55 3.42
C SER A 346 18.70 9.71 1.92
N ALA A 347 19.56 8.87 1.35
CA ALA A 347 19.82 8.80 -0.09
C ALA A 347 18.78 7.99 -0.88
N MET A 348 17.81 7.36 -0.20
CA MET A 348 16.72 6.63 -0.84
C MET A 348 15.82 7.60 -1.60
N ARG A 349 15.51 7.30 -2.87
CA ARG A 349 14.58 8.10 -3.68
C ARG A 349 13.22 8.20 -3.03
N ARG A 350 12.52 9.28 -3.34
CA ARG A 350 11.18 9.53 -2.82
C ARG A 350 10.17 9.59 -3.95
N VAL A 351 8.95 9.18 -3.60
CA VAL A 351 7.77 9.42 -4.42
C VAL A 351 6.80 10.35 -3.70
N GLU A 352 6.01 11.10 -4.45
CA GLU A 352 4.87 11.84 -3.91
C GLU A 352 3.84 10.87 -3.33
N ASP A 353 2.88 11.38 -2.58
CA ASP A 353 1.77 10.54 -2.10
C ASP A 353 1.05 9.92 -3.32
N ILE A 354 0.85 8.60 -3.28
CA ILE A 354 0.22 7.87 -4.37
C ILE A 354 -1.26 8.19 -4.35
N GLU A 355 -1.74 8.90 -5.36
CA GLU A 355 -3.10 9.42 -5.40
C GLU A 355 -4.11 8.49 -6.10
N GLY A 356 -3.67 7.48 -6.83
CA GLY A 356 -4.56 6.60 -7.55
C GLY A 356 -3.86 5.47 -8.27
N ARG A 357 -4.66 4.69 -8.94
CA ARG A 357 -4.26 3.62 -9.84
C ARG A 357 -4.79 3.90 -11.22
N SER A 358 -4.10 3.44 -12.23
CA SER A 358 -4.61 3.48 -13.61
C SER A 358 -5.94 2.73 -13.77
N ASP A 359 -6.21 1.75 -12.91
CA ASP A 359 -7.48 0.99 -12.87
C ASP A 359 -8.70 1.84 -12.42
N ASP A 360 -8.47 3.00 -11.81
CA ASP A 360 -9.52 3.93 -11.36
C ASP A 360 -9.89 4.97 -12.44
N VAL A 361 -9.20 4.98 -13.58
CA VAL A 361 -9.43 5.91 -14.70
C VAL A 361 -10.74 5.55 -15.40
N PHE A 362 -11.61 6.55 -15.60
CA PHE A 362 -12.84 6.38 -16.34
C PHE A 362 -12.59 6.51 -17.84
N THR A 363 -13.07 5.54 -18.61
CA THR A 363 -12.97 5.58 -20.07
C THR A 363 -14.34 5.82 -20.68
N TYR A 364 -14.47 6.90 -21.45
CA TYR A 364 -15.70 7.28 -22.13
C TYR A 364 -15.66 6.97 -23.63
N ALA A 365 -16.78 7.20 -24.32
CA ALA A 365 -16.89 7.01 -25.77
C ALA A 365 -15.75 7.73 -26.52
N GLY A 366 -15.24 7.10 -27.57
CA GLY A 366 -14.09 7.61 -28.32
C GLY A 366 -12.73 7.40 -27.65
N GLY A 367 -12.67 6.65 -26.54
CA GLY A 367 -11.43 6.38 -25.82
C GLY A 367 -10.95 7.52 -24.92
N LEU A 368 -11.82 8.49 -24.62
CA LEU A 368 -11.51 9.59 -23.72
C LEU A 368 -11.26 9.05 -22.30
N ALA A 369 -10.05 9.20 -21.79
CA ALA A 369 -9.68 8.82 -20.44
C ALA A 369 -9.80 10.00 -19.47
N VAL A 370 -10.59 9.86 -18.41
CA VAL A 370 -10.75 10.86 -17.35
C VAL A 370 -10.17 10.31 -16.05
N HIS A 371 -9.13 10.98 -15.57
CA HIS A 371 -8.44 10.58 -14.36
C HIS A 371 -9.24 10.99 -13.10
N PRO A 372 -9.21 10.19 -12.01
CA PRO A 372 -9.86 10.51 -10.73
C PRO A 372 -9.58 11.91 -10.16
N LEU A 373 -8.42 12.48 -10.47
CA LEU A 373 -8.05 13.84 -10.04
C LEU A 373 -9.03 14.92 -10.48
N VAL A 374 -9.72 14.74 -11.62
CA VAL A 374 -10.72 15.68 -12.11
C VAL A 374 -11.88 15.81 -11.11
N PHE A 375 -12.33 14.70 -10.56
CA PHE A 375 -13.37 14.69 -9.53
C PHE A 375 -12.85 15.20 -8.19
N ARG A 376 -11.63 14.83 -7.82
CA ARG A 376 -10.99 15.22 -6.55
C ARG A 376 -10.77 16.72 -6.46
N SER A 377 -10.44 17.40 -7.57
CA SER A 377 -10.22 18.83 -7.60
C SER A 377 -11.45 19.65 -7.16
N CYS A 378 -12.66 19.11 -7.31
CA CYS A 378 -13.88 19.75 -6.82
C CYS A 378 -14.31 19.20 -5.45
N LEU A 379 -14.40 17.87 -5.33
CA LEU A 379 -14.91 17.22 -4.12
C LEU A 379 -14.02 17.45 -2.89
N GLY A 380 -12.69 17.48 -3.07
CA GLY A 380 -11.74 17.70 -1.98
C GLY A 380 -11.69 19.14 -1.46
N HIS A 381 -12.23 20.11 -2.18
CA HIS A 381 -12.33 21.51 -1.73
C HIS A 381 -13.62 21.80 -0.95
N GLU A 382 -14.62 20.92 -1.03
CA GLU A 382 -15.87 21.07 -0.27
C GLU A 382 -15.69 20.54 1.16
N ARG A 383 -15.54 21.47 2.10
CA ARG A 383 -15.20 21.16 3.51
C ARG A 383 -16.24 20.33 4.25
N ASN A 384 -17.49 20.39 3.78
CA ASN A 384 -18.59 19.66 4.40
C ASN A 384 -18.71 18.21 3.91
N ILE A 385 -17.97 17.82 2.86
CA ILE A 385 -17.91 16.43 2.39
C ILE A 385 -16.90 15.66 3.22
N VAL A 386 -17.36 14.66 3.95
CA VAL A 386 -16.55 13.76 4.77
C VAL A 386 -16.04 12.55 3.98
N GLU A 387 -16.90 11.96 3.18
CA GLU A 387 -16.61 10.82 2.32
C GLU A 387 -17.38 10.95 0.99
N TYR A 388 -16.82 10.36 -0.08
CA TYR A 388 -17.51 10.31 -1.36
C TYR A 388 -17.16 9.03 -2.14
N GLN A 389 -18.10 8.67 -3.06
CA GLN A 389 -17.90 7.68 -4.11
C GLN A 389 -18.34 8.24 -5.44
N VAL A 390 -17.59 7.93 -6.50
CA VAL A 390 -17.87 8.34 -7.87
C VAL A 390 -18.08 7.10 -8.72
N ARG A 391 -19.25 6.99 -9.33
CA ARG A 391 -19.60 5.90 -10.24
C ARG A 391 -19.71 6.45 -11.65
N GLN A 392 -18.93 5.92 -12.56
CA GLN A 392 -18.98 6.29 -13.96
C GLN A 392 -20.38 5.98 -14.54
N THR A 393 -20.91 6.92 -15.35
CA THR A 393 -22.06 6.69 -16.22
C THR A 393 -21.62 6.85 -17.68
N GLN A 394 -22.50 6.59 -18.63
CA GLN A 394 -22.15 6.73 -20.06
C GLN A 394 -21.72 8.16 -20.44
N GLN A 395 -22.25 9.19 -19.79
CA GLN A 395 -22.03 10.60 -20.14
C GLN A 395 -21.47 11.42 -18.97
N GLY A 396 -20.99 10.81 -17.90
CA GLY A 396 -20.48 11.54 -16.75
C GLY A 396 -20.37 10.66 -15.52
N ALA A 397 -20.93 11.08 -14.38
CA ALA A 397 -20.84 10.32 -13.14
C ALA A 397 -22.04 10.54 -12.22
N THR A 398 -22.38 9.51 -11.45
CA THR A 398 -23.18 9.63 -10.23
C THR A 398 -22.23 9.66 -9.04
N ILE A 399 -22.35 10.68 -8.21
CA ILE A 399 -21.49 10.91 -7.06
C ILE A 399 -22.34 10.80 -5.80
N PHE A 400 -21.93 9.93 -4.91
CA PHE A 400 -22.50 9.80 -3.59
C PHE A 400 -21.59 10.52 -2.59
N VAL A 401 -22.17 11.36 -1.74
CA VAL A 401 -21.41 12.13 -0.73
C VAL A 401 -22.02 11.90 0.66
N ARG A 402 -21.15 11.73 1.64
CA ARG A 402 -21.52 11.83 3.04
C ARG A 402 -21.05 13.18 3.55
N THR A 403 -21.95 13.94 4.15
CA THR A 403 -21.68 15.32 4.57
C THR A 403 -21.80 15.47 6.10
N GLN A 404 -21.09 16.44 6.65
CA GLN A 404 -21.20 16.85 8.05
C GLN A 404 -22.11 18.09 8.26
N ALA A 405 -22.39 18.80 7.19
CA ALA A 405 -23.30 19.95 7.13
C ALA A 405 -23.85 20.07 5.70
N ASP A 406 -24.74 21.02 5.48
CA ASP A 406 -25.34 21.22 4.16
C ASP A 406 -24.29 21.53 3.09
N VAL A 407 -24.50 20.95 1.91
CA VAL A 407 -23.67 21.11 0.71
C VAL A 407 -24.58 21.53 -0.46
N ASP A 408 -24.19 22.56 -1.20
CA ASP A 408 -24.86 22.93 -2.45
C ASP A 408 -24.47 21.92 -3.55
N THR A 409 -25.18 20.81 -3.60
CA THR A 409 -24.95 19.74 -4.57
C THR A 409 -25.15 20.17 -6.01
N ALA A 410 -26.02 21.17 -6.27
CA ALA A 410 -26.30 21.69 -7.62
C ALA A 410 -25.09 22.49 -8.15
N SER A 411 -24.56 23.40 -7.35
CA SER A 411 -23.37 24.17 -7.71
C SER A 411 -22.14 23.27 -7.86
N LEU A 412 -21.99 22.27 -7.01
CA LEU A 412 -20.88 21.30 -7.07
C LEU A 412 -20.98 20.43 -8.33
N ALA A 413 -22.18 19.95 -8.69
CA ALA A 413 -22.41 19.20 -9.93
C ALA A 413 -22.02 20.03 -11.16
N THR A 414 -22.48 21.30 -11.22
CA THR A 414 -22.14 22.24 -12.31
C THR A 414 -20.61 22.46 -12.39
N ALA A 415 -19.92 22.58 -11.25
CA ALA A 415 -18.47 22.73 -11.24
C ALA A 415 -17.75 21.49 -11.80
N LEU A 416 -18.21 20.30 -11.44
CA LEU A 416 -17.69 19.03 -11.94
C LEU A 416 -17.95 18.84 -13.44
N GLU A 417 -19.14 19.17 -13.94
CA GLU A 417 -19.47 19.13 -15.37
C GLU A 417 -18.56 20.04 -16.18
N ARG A 418 -18.25 21.22 -15.65
CA ARG A 418 -17.29 22.14 -16.26
C ARG A 418 -15.88 21.57 -16.32
N GLU A 419 -15.39 20.95 -15.24
CA GLU A 419 -14.05 20.33 -15.23
C GLU A 419 -14.00 19.11 -16.16
N LEU A 420 -15.05 18.30 -16.21
CA LEU A 420 -15.17 17.21 -17.18
C LEU A 420 -15.17 17.72 -18.63
N GLY A 421 -15.86 18.85 -18.87
CA GLY A 421 -15.83 19.52 -20.18
C GLY A 421 -14.42 19.99 -20.57
N ARG A 422 -13.62 20.49 -19.62
CA ARG A 422 -12.23 20.92 -19.87
C ARG A 422 -11.32 19.78 -20.31
N VAL A 423 -11.57 18.58 -19.83
CA VAL A 423 -10.79 17.39 -20.23
C VAL A 423 -11.38 16.67 -21.44
N GLY A 424 -12.40 17.24 -22.09
CA GLY A 424 -12.95 16.77 -23.36
C GLY A 424 -14.28 16.01 -23.28
N LEU A 425 -14.85 15.79 -22.09
CA LEU A 425 -16.17 15.18 -21.96
C LEU A 425 -17.26 16.25 -22.15
N THR A 426 -17.60 16.52 -23.40
CA THR A 426 -18.64 17.51 -23.74
C THR A 426 -20.04 17.05 -23.31
N ALA A 427 -20.87 17.97 -22.81
CA ALA A 427 -22.17 17.67 -22.25
C ALA A 427 -22.19 16.64 -21.13
N ALA A 428 -21.14 16.69 -20.28
CA ALA A 428 -21.06 15.82 -19.10
C ALA A 428 -22.29 15.99 -18.20
N GLN A 429 -22.78 14.92 -17.65
CA GLN A 429 -23.90 14.88 -16.70
C GLN A 429 -23.40 14.36 -15.35
N VAL A 430 -23.55 15.17 -14.30
CA VAL A 430 -23.16 14.80 -12.95
C VAL A 430 -24.38 14.86 -12.03
N THR A 431 -24.65 13.77 -11.35
CA THR A 431 -25.65 13.71 -10.28
C THR A 431 -24.96 13.53 -8.94
N ILE A 432 -25.38 14.29 -7.92
CA ILE A 432 -24.84 14.18 -6.57
C ILE A 432 -25.96 13.80 -5.60
N GLU A 433 -25.75 12.72 -4.86
CA GLU A 433 -26.69 12.20 -3.88
C GLU A 433 -26.03 12.19 -2.49
N VAL A 434 -26.75 12.72 -1.50
CA VAL A 434 -26.31 12.69 -0.11
C VAL A 434 -26.73 11.37 0.51
N VAL A 435 -25.79 10.70 1.18
CA VAL A 435 -26.00 9.40 1.84
C VAL A 435 -25.54 9.47 3.30
N ASP A 436 -26.18 8.67 4.15
CA ASP A 436 -25.82 8.61 5.59
C ASP A 436 -24.54 7.82 5.83
N ALA A 437 -24.28 6.80 5.02
CA ALA A 437 -23.13 5.91 5.15
C ALA A 437 -22.78 5.28 3.81
N PHE A 438 -21.55 4.78 3.70
CA PHE A 438 -21.09 3.97 2.58
C PHE A 438 -20.90 2.52 2.97
N ASP A 439 -21.29 1.63 2.06
CA ASP A 439 -20.87 0.24 2.11
C ASP A 439 -19.36 0.16 1.86
N ARG A 440 -18.66 -0.40 2.84
CA ARG A 440 -17.23 -0.64 2.71
C ARG A 440 -16.98 -2.03 2.16
N GLN A 441 -15.87 -2.20 1.47
CA GLN A 441 -15.41 -3.53 1.06
C GLN A 441 -15.28 -4.44 2.28
N GLN A 442 -15.28 -5.75 2.10
CA GLN A 442 -15.07 -6.71 3.19
C GLN A 442 -13.80 -6.45 4.02
N THR A 443 -12.85 -5.71 3.47
CA THR A 443 -11.63 -5.24 4.13
C THR A 443 -11.83 -3.98 4.96
N GLY A 444 -13.00 -3.36 4.93
CA GLY A 444 -13.27 -2.06 5.53
C GLY A 444 -12.77 -0.86 4.71
N LYS A 445 -12.09 -1.09 3.57
CA LYS A 445 -11.65 -0.01 2.66
C LYS A 445 -12.82 0.64 1.97
N LEU A 446 -12.73 1.96 1.76
CA LEU A 446 -13.65 2.71 0.93
C LEU A 446 -13.15 2.69 -0.53
N LYS A 447 -13.80 1.92 -1.41
CA LYS A 447 -13.59 2.07 -2.85
C LYS A 447 -14.28 3.37 -3.30
N ARG A 448 -13.51 4.28 -3.91
CA ARG A 448 -14.01 5.61 -4.26
C ARG A 448 -14.43 5.75 -5.71
N PHE A 449 -13.75 5.08 -6.61
CA PHE A 449 -14.00 5.19 -8.04
C PHE A 449 -14.46 3.85 -8.61
N PHE A 450 -15.56 3.89 -9.36
CA PHE A 450 -16.18 2.73 -9.98
C PHE A 450 -16.28 2.99 -11.49
N PRO A 451 -15.24 2.63 -12.27
CA PRO A 451 -15.35 2.63 -13.72
C PRO A 451 -16.47 1.71 -14.20
N MET A 452 -17.08 2.03 -15.34
CA MET A 452 -17.97 1.10 -16.04
C MET A 452 -17.11 -0.05 -16.59
N SER A 453 -17.57 -1.29 -16.38
CA SER A 453 -16.97 -2.51 -16.94
C SER A 453 -17.29 -2.67 -18.44
#